data_92187cba5c0c858113794622f55e74a1
#
_entry.id   92187cba5c0c858113794622f55e74a1
#
_cell.length_a   1.000
_cell.length_b   1.000
_cell.length_c   1.000
_cell.angle_alpha   90.00
_cell.angle_beta   90.00
_cell.angle_gamma   90.00
#
_symmetry.space_group_name_H-M   'P 1'
#
loop_
_entity.id
_entity.type
_entity.pdbx_description
1 polymer ?
#
loop_
_entity_poly.entity_id
_entity_poly.type
_entity_poly.pdbx_seq_one_letter_code
_entity_poly.pdbx_strand_id
1 'polypeptide(L)'
;MNKIVVSDNIKIENMIYEIRGKNVMLDSDLAMLFGYETKQLNRQVLRNINRFPENYCFQITDTEYISLRCQNGTLKNGRGEHRKYLPYVFTEYGITMLAGILKSELAIKMSLRIVDIFITMKNYINTSLIEQKYFNE
;
A
#
# COMPACT_ATOMS: atom_id res chain seq x y z
N MET A 1 -10.83 18.78 9.11
CA MET A 1 -10.39 19.63 8.37
C MET A 1 -9.01 19.52 8.12
N ASN A 2 -8.26 19.46 9.04
CA ASN A 2 -6.87 19.46 8.84
C ASN A 2 -6.32 18.24 8.21
N LYS A 3 -7.10 17.22 8.13
CA LYS A 3 -6.65 16.00 7.48
C LYS A 3 -6.31 16.19 6.05
N ILE A 4 -7.00 17.07 5.38
CA ILE A 4 -6.72 17.32 4.00
C ILE A 4 -5.35 17.94 3.84
N VAL A 5 -5.01 18.84 4.73
CA VAL A 5 -3.72 19.49 4.69
C VAL A 5 -2.61 18.49 4.91
N VAL A 6 -2.81 17.59 5.88
CA VAL A 6 -1.82 16.58 6.15
C VAL A 6 -1.63 15.68 4.93
N SER A 7 -2.73 15.34 4.27
CA SER A 7 -2.65 14.50 3.11
C SER A 7 -1.88 15.12 1.97
N ASP A 8 -1.93 16.44 1.84
CA ASP A 8 -1.23 17.12 0.78
C ASP A 8 0.28 17.02 0.93
N ASN A 9 0.75 16.81 2.15
CA ASN A 9 2.18 16.70 2.40
C ASN A 9 2.68 15.28 2.31
N ILE A 10 1.78 14.32 2.17
CA ILE A 10 2.15 12.92 2.13
C ILE A 10 2.20 12.46 0.70
N LYS A 11 3.33 11.89 0.32
CA LYS A 11 3.47 11.36 -1.04
C LYS A 11 3.15 9.89 -1.02
N ILE A 12 1.98 9.56 -1.48
CA ILE A 12 1.51 8.18 -1.50
C ILE A 12 2.42 7.31 -2.36
N GLU A 13 2.97 7.88 -3.43
CA GLU A 13 3.89 7.14 -4.29
C GLU A 13 5.05 6.56 -3.51
N ASN A 14 5.48 7.25 -2.47
CA ASN A 14 6.62 6.79 -1.66
C ASN A 14 6.23 5.70 -0.68
N MET A 15 4.95 5.37 -0.59
CA MET A 15 4.44 4.31 0.26
C MET A 15 4.11 3.06 -0.53
N ILE A 16 4.33 3.08 -1.84
CA ILE A 16 4.07 1.93 -2.67
C ILE A 16 5.38 1.19 -2.90
N TYR A 17 5.38 -0.09 -2.58
CA TYR A 17 6.57 -0.93 -2.68
C TYR A 17 6.31 -2.07 -3.64
N GLU A 18 7.37 -2.61 -4.20
CA GLU A 18 7.25 -3.79 -5.05
C GLU A 18 7.69 -5.00 -4.25
N ILE A 19 6.79 -5.95 -4.05
CA ILE A 19 7.07 -7.18 -3.31
C ILE A 19 6.46 -8.33 -4.10
N ARG A 20 7.27 -9.33 -4.40
CA ARG A 20 6.84 -10.51 -5.18
C ARG A 20 6.29 -10.10 -6.53
N GLY A 21 6.86 -9.05 -7.12
CA GLY A 21 6.43 -8.58 -8.43
C GLY A 21 5.12 -7.81 -8.43
N LYS A 22 4.62 -7.45 -7.26
CA LYS A 22 3.35 -6.72 -7.15
C LYS A 22 3.58 -5.40 -6.45
N ASN A 23 2.86 -4.38 -6.88
CA ASN A 23 2.87 -3.10 -6.18
C ASN A 23 1.90 -3.20 -5.01
N VAL A 24 2.38 -2.86 -3.82
CA VAL A 24 1.60 -3.02 -2.60
C VAL A 24 1.83 -1.84 -1.65
N MET A 25 0.92 -1.72 -0.68
CA MET A 25 1.07 -0.76 0.42
C MET A 25 0.96 -1.50 1.74
N LEU A 26 1.66 -0.99 2.74
CA LEU A 26 1.66 -1.58 4.07
C LEU A 26 0.37 -1.27 4.83
N ASP A 27 -0.02 -2.21 5.69
CA ASP A 27 -1.20 -2.04 6.54
C ASP A 27 -1.12 -0.77 7.37
N SER A 28 0.05 -0.45 7.92
CA SER A 28 0.19 0.73 8.78
C SER A 28 0.02 2.02 7.99
N ASP A 29 0.49 2.04 6.75
CA ASP A 29 0.33 3.22 5.92
C ASP A 29 -1.12 3.43 5.53
N LEU A 30 -1.79 2.34 5.16
CA LEU A 30 -3.21 2.42 4.82
C LEU A 30 -4.06 2.81 6.02
N ALA A 31 -3.72 2.28 7.19
CA ALA A 31 -4.45 2.64 8.41
C ALA A 31 -4.33 4.13 8.66
N MET A 32 -3.13 4.67 8.53
CA MET A 32 -2.91 6.09 8.72
C MET A 32 -3.74 6.91 7.74
N LEU A 33 -3.70 6.54 6.46
CA LEU A 33 -4.42 7.28 5.44
C LEU A 33 -5.93 7.20 5.60
N PHE A 34 -6.43 6.09 6.13
CA PHE A 34 -7.86 5.87 6.28
C PHE A 34 -8.37 6.33 7.64
N GLY A 35 -7.49 6.76 8.53
CA GLY A 35 -7.91 7.22 9.85
C GLY A 35 -8.20 6.11 10.83
N TYR A 36 -7.48 5.00 10.72
CA TYR A 36 -7.65 3.85 11.60
C TYR A 36 -6.33 3.52 12.28
N GLU A 37 -6.41 2.79 13.39
CA GLU A 37 -5.22 2.16 13.91
C GLU A 37 -4.95 0.89 13.11
N THR A 38 -3.68 0.54 12.98
CA THR A 38 -3.30 -0.65 12.24
C THR A 38 -4.01 -1.89 12.77
N LYS A 39 -4.09 -1.99 14.07
CA LYS A 39 -4.75 -3.12 14.72
C LYS A 39 -6.23 -3.21 14.33
N GLN A 40 -6.91 -2.07 14.29
CA GLN A 40 -8.31 -2.02 13.90
C GLN A 40 -8.50 -2.44 12.45
N LEU A 41 -7.63 -1.94 11.58
CA LEU A 41 -7.71 -2.25 10.17
C LEU A 41 -7.50 -3.75 9.95
N ASN A 42 -6.48 -4.31 10.58
CA ASN A 42 -6.18 -5.73 10.40
C ASN A 42 -7.27 -6.62 10.98
N ARG A 43 -7.92 -6.17 12.05
CA ARG A 43 -9.04 -6.92 12.62
C ARG A 43 -10.19 -7.01 11.61
N GLN A 44 -10.46 -5.92 10.90
CA GLN A 44 -11.52 -5.93 9.89
C GLN A 44 -11.18 -6.90 8.75
N VAL A 45 -9.90 -6.93 8.37
CA VAL A 45 -9.47 -7.85 7.33
C VAL A 45 -9.68 -9.30 7.77
N LEU A 46 -9.29 -9.61 9.00
CA LEU A 46 -9.44 -10.97 9.50
C LEU A 46 -10.89 -11.40 9.59
N ARG A 47 -11.77 -10.47 9.95
CA ARG A 47 -13.20 -10.78 10.01
C ARG A 47 -13.79 -11.04 8.64
N ASN A 48 -13.13 -10.53 7.60
CA ASN A 48 -13.59 -10.65 6.24
C ASN A 48 -12.56 -11.36 5.37
N ILE A 49 -11.86 -12.32 5.97
CA ILE A 49 -10.69 -12.91 5.32
C ILE A 49 -11.02 -13.54 3.96
N ASN A 50 -12.24 -14.00 3.78
CA ASN A 50 -12.65 -14.59 2.51
C ASN A 50 -12.65 -13.58 1.36
N ARG A 51 -12.63 -12.31 1.68
CA ARG A 51 -12.60 -11.26 0.66
C ARG A 51 -11.19 -10.83 0.31
N PHE A 52 -10.19 -11.44 0.95
CA PHE A 52 -8.79 -11.05 0.75
C PHE A 52 -7.94 -12.25 0.33
N PRO A 53 -8.13 -12.75 -0.88
CA PRO A 53 -7.24 -13.80 -1.36
C PRO A 53 -5.83 -13.27 -1.52
N GLU A 54 -4.90 -14.15 -1.78
CA GLU A 54 -3.48 -13.82 -1.78
C GLU A 54 -3.12 -12.69 -2.74
N ASN A 55 -3.80 -12.58 -3.86
CA ASN A 55 -3.52 -11.49 -4.79
C ASN A 55 -4.16 -10.17 -4.36
N TYR A 56 -4.88 -10.14 -3.23
CA TYR A 56 -5.43 -8.94 -2.64
C TYR A 56 -4.62 -8.50 -1.43
N CYS A 57 -4.20 -9.44 -0.61
CA CYS A 57 -3.53 -9.15 0.66
C CYS A 57 -2.70 -10.33 1.09
N PHE A 58 -1.49 -10.09 1.57
CA PHE A 58 -0.69 -11.16 2.12
C PHE A 58 0.25 -10.60 3.19
N GLN A 59 0.72 -11.49 4.05
CA GLN A 59 1.66 -11.11 5.09
C GLN A 59 3.08 -11.34 4.57
N ILE A 60 3.94 -10.35 4.74
CA ILE A 60 5.30 -10.48 4.22
C ILE A 60 6.18 -11.22 5.23
N THR A 61 7.30 -11.72 4.74
CA THR A 61 8.26 -12.46 5.56
C THR A 61 9.24 -11.50 6.19
N ASP A 62 10.02 -12.01 7.13
CA ASP A 62 11.10 -11.24 7.74
C ASP A 62 12.06 -10.70 6.71
N THR A 63 12.46 -11.54 5.77
CA THR A 63 13.41 -11.16 4.74
C THR A 63 12.83 -10.03 3.88
N GLU A 64 11.56 -10.16 3.52
CA GLU A 64 10.90 -9.12 2.73
C GLU A 64 10.82 -7.82 3.51
N TYR A 65 10.53 -7.90 4.80
CA TYR A 65 10.42 -6.71 5.61
C TYR A 65 11.76 -5.99 5.75
N ILE A 66 12.83 -6.75 5.98
CA ILE A 66 14.16 -6.18 6.08
C ILE A 66 14.55 -5.50 4.76
N SER A 67 14.29 -6.16 3.66
CA SER A 67 14.59 -5.62 2.34
C SER A 67 13.86 -4.29 2.11
N LEU A 68 12.60 -4.25 2.50
CA LEU A 68 11.78 -3.07 2.35
C LEU A 68 12.29 -1.92 3.20
N ARG A 69 12.70 -2.19 4.41
CA ARG A 69 13.23 -1.17 5.29
C ARG A 69 14.55 -0.62 4.76
N CYS A 70 15.36 -1.47 4.17
CA CYS A 70 16.61 -1.03 3.56
C CYS A 70 16.36 -0.10 2.39
N GLN A 71 15.37 -0.41 1.56
CA GLN A 71 15.02 0.43 0.43
C GLN A 71 14.63 1.82 0.86
N ASN A 72 13.95 1.91 1.98
CA ASN A 72 13.45 3.18 2.44
C ASN A 72 14.36 3.91 3.38
N GLY A 73 15.42 3.27 3.79
CA GLY A 73 16.29 3.87 4.77
C GLY A 73 15.68 3.90 6.16
N THR A 74 14.61 3.18 6.40
CA THR A 74 13.96 3.19 7.71
C THR A 74 14.77 2.48 8.76
N LEU A 75 15.75 1.70 8.35
CA LEU A 75 16.61 1.04 9.31
C LEU A 75 17.42 2.01 10.13
N LYS A 76 17.66 3.18 9.56
CA LYS A 76 18.53 4.13 10.21
C LYS A 76 18.14 4.49 11.61
N ASN A 77 16.88 4.65 11.87
CA ASN A 77 16.47 5.10 13.18
C ASN A 77 15.99 3.99 14.07
N GLY A 78 16.08 2.78 13.62
CA GLY A 78 15.70 1.64 14.45
C GLY A 78 14.24 1.55 14.76
N ARG A 79 13.44 2.41 14.18
CA ARG A 79 12.03 2.35 14.42
C ARG A 79 11.43 1.30 13.55
N GLY A 80 10.43 0.61 14.02
CA GLY A 80 9.80 -0.44 13.27
C GLY A 80 10.57 -1.72 13.28
N GLU A 81 11.77 -1.71 13.82
CA GLU A 81 12.52 -2.95 13.93
C GLU A 81 11.84 -3.91 14.86
N HIS A 82 11.06 -3.34 15.77
CA HIS A 82 10.45 -4.13 16.81
C HIS A 82 8.96 -4.28 16.64
N ARG A 83 8.51 -4.35 15.39
CA ARG A 83 7.12 -4.66 15.16
C ARG A 83 6.85 -6.02 15.76
N LYS A 84 5.77 -6.10 16.51
CA LYS A 84 5.39 -7.34 17.14
C LYS A 84 5.00 -8.38 16.09
N TYR A 85 4.40 -7.92 15.01
CA TYR A 85 3.95 -8.80 13.95
C TYR A 85 4.42 -8.27 12.61
N LEU A 86 4.70 -9.18 11.69
CA LEU A 86 5.07 -8.78 10.35
C LEU A 86 3.87 -8.13 9.67
N PRO A 87 4.12 -7.11 8.86
CA PRO A 87 2.99 -6.39 8.26
C PRO A 87 2.28 -7.21 7.20
N TYR A 88 1.01 -6.86 7.03
CA TYR A 88 0.26 -7.27 5.86
C TYR A 88 0.41 -6.19 4.82
N VAL A 89 0.40 -6.58 3.56
CA VAL A 89 0.46 -5.64 2.45
C VAL A 89 -0.74 -5.88 1.55
N PHE A 90 -1.15 -4.82 0.87
CA PHE A 90 -2.37 -4.83 0.06
C PHE A 90 -2.05 -4.37 -1.34
N THR A 91 -2.52 -5.13 -2.33
CA THR A 91 -2.46 -4.71 -3.72
C THR A 91 -3.59 -3.74 -4.00
N GLU A 92 -3.66 -3.22 -5.22
CA GLU A 92 -4.75 -2.33 -5.57
C GLU A 92 -6.11 -3.00 -5.40
N TYR A 93 -6.19 -4.30 -5.66
CA TYR A 93 -7.44 -5.03 -5.44
C TYR A 93 -7.79 -5.06 -3.95
N GLY A 94 -6.78 -5.31 -3.11
CA GLY A 94 -7.00 -5.36 -1.68
C GLY A 94 -7.38 -4.02 -1.10
N ILE A 95 -6.79 -2.94 -1.61
CA ILE A 95 -7.10 -1.60 -1.15
C ILE A 95 -8.53 -1.24 -1.46
N THR A 96 -8.99 -1.58 -2.67
CA THR A 96 -10.37 -1.34 -3.07
C THR A 96 -11.33 -2.14 -2.19
N MET A 97 -11.01 -3.41 -1.96
CA MET A 97 -11.86 -4.25 -1.11
C MET A 97 -11.91 -3.71 0.31
N LEU A 98 -10.76 -3.25 0.82
CA LEU A 98 -10.67 -2.73 2.17
C LEU A 98 -11.58 -1.51 2.34
N ALA A 99 -11.55 -0.60 1.38
CA ALA A 99 -12.41 0.57 1.42
C ALA A 99 -13.88 0.16 1.46
N GLY A 100 -14.22 -0.90 0.75
CA GLY A 100 -15.60 -1.39 0.72
C GLY A 100 -16.07 -1.91 2.06
N ILE A 101 -15.21 -2.61 2.80
CA ILE A 101 -15.62 -3.15 4.09
C ILE A 101 -15.58 -2.10 5.19
N LEU A 102 -14.68 -1.13 5.09
CA LEU A 102 -14.58 -0.08 6.11
C LEU A 102 -15.72 0.93 6.00
N LYS A 103 -16.19 1.18 4.80
CA LYS A 103 -17.36 2.02 4.54
C LYS A 103 -17.28 3.43 5.11
N SER A 104 -16.09 3.93 5.37
CA SER A 104 -15.96 5.31 5.83
C SER A 104 -15.72 6.20 4.64
N GLU A 105 -16.21 7.45 4.73
CA GLU A 105 -16.01 8.40 3.64
C GLU A 105 -14.55 8.64 3.36
N LEU A 106 -13.75 8.73 4.41
CA LEU A 106 -12.33 8.97 4.24
C LEU A 106 -11.66 7.79 3.55
N ALA A 107 -12.01 6.57 3.95
CA ALA A 107 -11.41 5.39 3.32
C ALA A 107 -11.78 5.32 1.84
N ILE A 108 -13.02 5.62 1.50
CA ILE A 108 -13.45 5.60 0.12
C ILE A 108 -12.70 6.65 -0.69
N LYS A 109 -12.64 7.86 -0.18
CA LYS A 109 -11.97 8.96 -0.86
C LYS A 109 -10.50 8.67 -1.05
N MET A 110 -9.83 8.21 -0.01
CA MET A 110 -8.41 7.91 -0.10
C MET A 110 -8.14 6.72 -1.02
N SER A 111 -9.01 5.72 -1.01
CA SER A 111 -8.80 4.57 -1.86
C SER A 111 -8.89 4.94 -3.33
N LEU A 112 -9.80 5.83 -3.69
CA LEU A 112 -9.88 6.29 -5.08
C LEU A 112 -8.60 6.98 -5.49
N ARG A 113 -8.06 7.82 -4.62
CA ARG A 113 -6.81 8.51 -4.89
C ARG A 113 -5.66 7.53 -5.03
N ILE A 114 -5.59 6.54 -4.14
CA ILE A 114 -4.52 5.55 -4.16
C ILE A 114 -4.60 4.71 -5.42
N VAL A 115 -5.79 4.25 -5.79
CA VAL A 115 -5.95 3.42 -6.98
C VAL A 115 -5.56 4.19 -8.23
N ASP A 116 -5.91 5.49 -8.29
CA ASP A 116 -5.49 6.32 -9.42
C ASP A 116 -3.97 6.37 -9.53
N ILE A 117 -3.29 6.45 -8.39
CA ILE A 117 -1.83 6.48 -8.39
C ILE A 117 -1.27 5.16 -8.89
N PHE A 118 -1.83 4.04 -8.43
CA PHE A 118 -1.39 2.73 -8.90
C PHE A 118 -1.55 2.59 -10.42
N ILE A 119 -2.69 3.03 -10.93
CA ILE A 119 -2.97 2.94 -12.36
C ILE A 119 -2.05 3.84 -13.15
N THR A 120 -1.81 5.05 -12.65
CA THR A 120 -0.93 5.98 -13.31
C THR A 120 0.50 5.44 -13.39
N MET A 121 0.98 4.85 -12.31
CA MET A 121 2.31 4.24 -12.29
C MET A 121 2.40 3.10 -13.30
N LYS A 122 1.38 2.27 -13.35
CA LYS A 122 1.34 1.15 -14.28
C LYS A 122 1.34 1.64 -15.72
N ASN A 123 0.54 2.64 -16.02
CA ASN A 123 0.46 3.19 -17.38
C ASN A 123 1.77 3.84 -17.80
N TYR A 124 2.41 4.52 -16.87
CA TYR A 124 3.69 5.15 -17.17
C TYR A 124 4.73 4.10 -17.57
N ILE A 125 4.80 3.01 -16.82
CA ILE A 125 5.74 1.93 -17.13
C ILE A 125 5.43 1.33 -18.49
N ASN A 126 4.18 1.06 -18.77
CA ASN A 126 3.78 0.48 -20.05
C ASN A 126 4.11 1.40 -21.20
N THR A 127 3.87 2.69 -21.05
CA THR A 127 4.18 3.67 -22.08
C THR A 127 5.68 3.71 -22.33
N SER A 128 6.47 3.71 -21.28
CA SER A 128 7.93 3.73 -21.42
C SER A 128 8.44 2.51 -22.17
N LEU A 129 7.87 1.34 -21.87
CA LEU A 129 8.28 0.13 -22.55
C LEU A 129 7.94 0.17 -24.03
N ILE A 130 6.77 0.70 -24.36
CA ILE A 130 6.36 0.82 -25.74
C ILE A 130 7.29 1.78 -26.50
N GLU A 131 7.61 2.89 -25.90
CA GLU A 131 8.51 3.86 -26.51
C GLU A 131 9.89 3.26 -26.75
N GLN A 132 10.39 2.53 -25.79
CA GLN A 132 11.68 1.88 -25.96
C GLN A 132 11.66 0.90 -27.12
N LYS A 133 10.58 0.16 -27.23
CA LYS A 133 10.44 -0.80 -28.30
C LYS A 133 10.51 -0.12 -29.66
N TYR A 134 9.83 0.99 -29.81
CA TYR A 134 9.82 1.71 -31.07
C TYR A 134 11.19 2.31 -31.40
N PHE A 135 11.86 2.84 -30.40
CA PHE A 135 13.15 3.46 -30.63
C PHE A 135 14.25 2.46 -30.92
N ASN A 136 14.09 1.24 -30.48
CA ASN A 136 15.12 0.22 -30.68
C ASN A 136 14.98 -0.52 -31.99
N GLU A 137 13.99 -0.17 -32.76
CA GLU A 137 13.87 -0.72 -34.09
C GLU A 137 14.50 0.21 -35.08
#